data_d3860a499924bd8abc9ed9bc9e9fa35b
#
_entry.id   d3860a499924bd8abc9ed9bc9e9fa35b
#
_cell.length_a   1.000
_cell.length_b   1.000
_cell.length_c   1.000
_cell.angle_alpha   90.00
_cell.angle_beta   90.00
_cell.angle_gamma   90.00
#
_symmetry.space_group_name_H-M   'P 1'
#
loop_
_entity.id
_entity.type
_entity.pdbx_description
1 polymer ?
#
loop_
_entity_poly.entity_id
_entity_poly.type
_entity_poly.pdbx_seq_one_letter_code
_entity_poly.pdbx_strand_id
1 'polypeptide(L)'
;MKKLKINYLFIGILALLLAVALWPSIPWFGKADNRIAAIQARGELRVSTIHTPLTYNEINGKPFGLDYELAKQFADYLGVKLKVTVRQNISQLFDDLDNGNADLLAAGLVYNSERVKNYQPGPTYYSVSQQLVYKVGQYRPRTLGNLTAEQLTVAPGHVVVNDLQTLKETKFPELSWKVDDKKGSAELMEDVIEEKTRLHHC
;
A
#
# COMPACT_ATOMS: atom_id res chain seq x y z
N MET A 1 62.40 -24.49 -28.70
CA MET A 1 60.90 -24.46 -28.71
C MET A 1 60.32 -24.34 -27.27
N LYS A 2 60.83 -23.46 -26.41
CA LYS A 2 60.36 -23.29 -25.01
C LYS A 2 59.70 -21.92 -24.71
N LYS A 3 59.64 -21.02 -25.66
CA LYS A 3 59.14 -19.66 -25.43
C LYS A 3 57.61 -19.49 -25.59
N LEU A 4 56.93 -20.48 -26.16
CA LEU A 4 55.47 -20.34 -26.45
C LEU A 4 54.57 -20.53 -25.23
N LYS A 5 54.96 -21.38 -24.26
CA LYS A 5 54.13 -21.73 -23.08
C LYS A 5 53.98 -20.59 -22.07
N ILE A 6 54.95 -19.67 -21.97
CA ILE A 6 54.91 -18.55 -21.02
C ILE A 6 53.87 -17.51 -21.47
N ASN A 7 53.69 -17.30 -22.76
CA ASN A 7 52.78 -16.29 -23.29
C ASN A 7 51.31 -16.64 -23.04
N TYR A 8 50.95 -17.93 -23.06
CA TYR A 8 49.55 -18.33 -22.76
C TYR A 8 49.21 -18.18 -21.28
N LEU A 9 50.15 -18.38 -20.37
CA LEU A 9 49.96 -18.15 -18.95
C LEU A 9 49.72 -16.66 -18.67
N PHE A 10 50.55 -15.79 -19.26
CA PHE A 10 50.40 -14.33 -19.15
C PHE A 10 49.10 -13.83 -19.75
N ILE A 11 48.69 -14.34 -20.89
CA ILE A 11 47.42 -14.00 -21.54
C ILE A 11 46.24 -14.47 -20.64
N GLY A 12 46.34 -15.66 -20.03
CA GLY A 12 45.29 -16.16 -19.11
C GLY A 12 45.19 -15.31 -17.84
N ILE A 13 46.30 -14.89 -17.24
CA ILE A 13 46.30 -14.00 -16.07
C ILE A 13 45.76 -12.62 -16.45
N LEU A 14 46.17 -12.05 -17.59
CA LEU A 14 45.65 -10.76 -18.06
C LEU A 14 44.14 -10.81 -18.33
N ALA A 15 43.66 -11.87 -18.95
CA ALA A 15 42.22 -12.08 -19.19
C ALA A 15 41.43 -12.23 -17.88
N LEU A 16 42.01 -12.92 -16.87
CA LEU A 16 41.42 -13.06 -15.54
C LEU A 16 41.33 -11.71 -14.81
N LEU A 17 42.41 -10.92 -14.86
CA LEU A 17 42.47 -9.57 -14.26
C LEU A 17 41.48 -8.61 -14.95
N LEU A 18 41.36 -8.67 -16.29
CA LEU A 18 40.36 -7.92 -17.03
C LEU A 18 38.95 -8.35 -16.68
N ALA A 19 38.67 -9.66 -16.53
CA ALA A 19 37.39 -10.16 -16.10
C ALA A 19 37.00 -9.69 -14.70
N VAL A 20 37.99 -9.67 -13.76
CA VAL A 20 37.79 -9.16 -12.39
C VAL A 20 37.61 -7.64 -12.38
N ALA A 21 38.36 -6.89 -13.19
CA ALA A 21 38.23 -5.44 -13.28
C ALA A 21 36.93 -4.97 -13.92
N LEU A 22 36.39 -5.74 -14.88
CA LEU A 22 35.12 -5.47 -15.55
C LEU A 22 33.90 -6.05 -14.82
N TRP A 23 34.12 -6.91 -13.81
CA TRP A 23 33.07 -7.56 -13.03
C TRP A 23 32.05 -6.58 -12.41
N PRO A 24 32.45 -5.45 -11.81
CA PRO A 24 31.51 -4.46 -11.29
C PRO A 24 30.77 -3.69 -12.39
N SER A 25 31.25 -3.73 -13.63
CA SER A 25 30.68 -2.97 -14.75
C SER A 25 29.68 -3.77 -15.59
N ILE A 26 29.48 -5.07 -15.26
CA ILE A 26 28.49 -5.91 -15.94
C ILE A 26 27.11 -5.64 -15.29
N PRO A 27 26.15 -5.07 -16.02
CA PRO A 27 24.81 -4.74 -15.49
C PRO A 27 23.95 -5.96 -15.09
N TRP A 28 24.54 -7.15 -15.11
CA TRP A 28 23.92 -8.41 -14.71
C TRP A 28 23.75 -8.57 -13.18
N PHE A 29 24.65 -7.99 -12.39
CA PHE A 29 24.56 -8.06 -10.93
C PHE A 29 23.72 -6.91 -10.38
N GLY A 30 22.41 -7.19 -10.29
CA GLY A 30 21.50 -6.40 -9.50
C GLY A 30 21.33 -4.98 -10.02
N LYS A 31 20.27 -4.72 -10.77
CA LYS A 31 19.54 -3.48 -10.56
C LYS A 31 19.17 -3.48 -9.07
N ALA A 32 20.04 -2.96 -8.23
CA ALA A 32 19.60 -2.39 -6.97
C ALA A 32 18.44 -1.49 -7.35
N ASP A 33 17.27 -1.73 -6.79
CA ASP A 33 16.07 -0.96 -7.10
C ASP A 33 16.37 0.48 -6.69
N ASN A 34 16.82 1.30 -7.64
CA ASN A 34 17.44 2.60 -7.40
C ASN A 34 16.36 3.66 -7.21
N ARG A 35 15.19 3.26 -6.68
CA ARG A 35 14.03 4.13 -6.43
C ARG A 35 14.40 5.26 -5.50
N ILE A 36 15.18 4.97 -4.45
CA ILE A 36 15.65 6.00 -3.50
C ILE A 36 16.53 7.02 -4.23
N ALA A 37 17.50 6.57 -5.02
CA ALA A 37 18.33 7.48 -5.80
C ALA A 37 17.54 8.30 -6.83
N ALA A 38 16.51 7.70 -7.45
CA ALA A 38 15.61 8.42 -8.36
C ALA A 38 14.77 9.49 -7.62
N ILE A 39 14.28 9.19 -6.41
CA ILE A 39 13.58 10.15 -5.54
C ILE A 39 14.51 11.30 -5.16
N GLN A 40 15.73 10.98 -4.72
CA GLN A 40 16.73 11.99 -4.35
C GLN A 40 17.16 12.86 -5.54
N ALA A 41 17.38 12.26 -6.72
CA ALA A 41 17.72 13.01 -7.94
C ALA A 41 16.58 13.95 -8.39
N ARG A 42 15.32 13.55 -8.18
CA ARG A 42 14.15 14.38 -8.44
C ARG A 42 13.94 15.48 -7.37
N GLY A 43 14.48 15.27 -6.16
CA GLY A 43 14.32 16.19 -5.02
C GLY A 43 12.95 16.17 -4.38
N GLU A 44 12.11 15.17 -4.68
CA GLU A 44 10.72 15.09 -4.23
C GLU A 44 10.30 13.64 -3.95
N LEU A 45 9.73 13.40 -2.76
CA LEU A 45 9.02 12.18 -2.40
C LEU A 45 7.51 12.38 -2.64
N ARG A 46 6.93 11.65 -3.56
CA ARG A 46 5.50 11.70 -3.88
C ARG A 46 4.75 10.64 -3.09
N VAL A 47 3.81 11.08 -2.28
CA VAL A 47 3.02 10.23 -1.40
C VAL A 47 1.54 10.39 -1.70
N SER A 48 0.85 9.27 -1.97
CA SER A 48 -0.61 9.27 -2.06
C SER A 48 -1.23 8.77 -0.75
N THR A 49 -2.28 9.45 -0.30
CA THR A 49 -2.98 9.19 0.96
C THR A 49 -4.49 9.40 0.81
N ILE A 50 -5.25 9.03 1.84
CA ILE A 50 -6.68 9.33 1.97
C ILE A 50 -6.90 10.30 3.13
N HIS A 51 -8.01 11.02 3.08
CA HIS A 51 -8.38 11.96 4.13
C HIS A 51 -9.05 11.21 5.29
N THR A 52 -8.34 11.04 6.39
CA THR A 52 -8.88 10.54 7.68
C THR A 52 -8.15 11.21 8.84
N PRO A 53 -8.74 11.24 10.05
CA PRO A 53 -8.06 11.80 11.22
C PRO A 53 -6.70 11.18 11.54
N LEU A 54 -6.48 9.93 11.14
CA LEU A 54 -5.24 9.19 11.43
C LEU A 54 -4.21 9.30 10.31
N THR A 55 -4.63 9.35 9.05
CA THR A 55 -3.72 9.31 7.91
C THR A 55 -3.26 10.71 7.50
N TYR A 56 -4.19 11.55 7.04
CA TYR A 56 -3.95 12.92 6.62
C TYR A 56 -5.18 13.77 6.89
N ASN A 57 -4.99 14.90 7.51
CA ASN A 57 -6.03 15.89 7.73
C ASN A 57 -5.40 17.27 7.78
N GLU A 58 -6.21 18.34 7.79
CA GLU A 58 -5.74 19.72 7.89
C GLU A 58 -6.52 20.49 8.95
N ILE A 59 -5.79 21.23 9.79
CA ILE A 59 -6.35 22.20 10.73
C ILE A 59 -5.72 23.56 10.44
N ASN A 60 -6.54 24.55 10.12
CA ASN A 60 -6.09 25.91 9.77
C ASN A 60 -5.02 25.93 8.66
N GLY A 61 -5.16 25.08 7.64
CA GLY A 61 -4.21 24.94 6.53
C GLY A 61 -2.90 24.25 6.89
N LYS A 62 -2.79 23.67 8.08
CA LYS A 62 -1.63 22.87 8.49
C LYS A 62 -1.97 21.39 8.42
N PRO A 63 -1.24 20.63 7.61
CA PRO A 63 -1.44 19.19 7.52
C PRO A 63 -0.97 18.49 8.81
N PHE A 64 -1.69 17.43 9.18
CA PHE A 64 -1.35 16.54 10.29
C PHE A 64 -1.89 15.14 10.03
N GLY A 65 -1.47 14.17 10.82
CA GLY A 65 -1.84 12.76 10.76
C GLY A 65 -0.63 11.87 10.95
N LEU A 66 -0.83 10.69 11.50
CA LEU A 66 0.29 9.77 11.77
C LEU A 66 1.05 9.43 10.48
N ASP A 67 0.32 9.03 9.44
CA ASP A 67 0.93 8.64 8.16
C ASP A 67 1.61 9.82 7.48
N TYR A 68 1.02 11.01 7.57
CA TYR A 68 1.64 12.24 7.06
C TYR A 68 2.96 12.54 7.78
N GLU A 69 2.99 12.47 9.11
CA GLU A 69 4.20 12.74 9.88
C GLU A 69 5.31 11.71 9.61
N LEU A 70 4.95 10.43 9.47
CA LEU A 70 5.90 9.39 9.07
C LEU A 70 6.47 9.63 7.67
N ALA A 71 5.60 9.98 6.71
CA ALA A 71 6.04 10.31 5.35
C ALA A 71 6.92 11.55 5.30
N LYS A 72 6.61 12.56 6.13
CA LYS A 72 7.42 13.78 6.26
C LYS A 72 8.80 13.49 6.83
N GLN A 73 8.89 12.73 7.92
CA GLN A 73 10.16 12.31 8.51
C GLN A 73 10.99 11.51 7.51
N PHE A 74 10.36 10.66 6.70
CA PHE A 74 11.06 9.90 5.68
C PHE A 74 11.56 10.80 4.54
N ALA A 75 10.79 11.79 4.09
CA ALA A 75 11.25 12.78 3.12
C ALA A 75 12.43 13.60 3.65
N ASP A 76 12.35 14.04 4.91
CA ASP A 76 13.43 14.77 5.60
C ASP A 76 14.70 13.89 5.71
N TYR A 77 14.57 12.61 6.05
CA TYR A 77 15.67 11.66 6.09
C TYR A 77 16.34 11.48 4.71
N LEU A 78 15.56 11.46 3.63
CA LEU A 78 16.08 11.38 2.26
C LEU A 78 16.67 12.72 1.75
N GLY A 79 16.45 13.83 2.46
CA GLY A 79 16.87 15.17 2.04
C GLY A 79 16.07 15.72 0.88
N VAL A 80 14.78 15.36 0.76
CA VAL A 80 13.88 15.77 -0.34
C VAL A 80 12.61 16.43 0.18
N LYS A 81 11.88 17.11 -0.70
CA LYS A 81 10.57 17.67 -0.38
C LYS A 81 9.48 16.60 -0.36
N LEU A 82 8.55 16.68 0.59
CA LEU A 82 7.35 15.87 0.58
C LEU A 82 6.28 16.50 -0.33
N LYS A 83 5.71 15.69 -1.24
CA LYS A 83 4.52 16.05 -2.01
C LYS A 83 3.42 15.06 -1.74
N VAL A 84 2.32 15.54 -1.17
CA VAL A 84 1.16 14.72 -0.82
C VAL A 84 0.05 14.90 -1.85
N THR A 85 -0.54 13.79 -2.28
CA THR A 85 -1.75 13.73 -3.10
C THR A 85 -2.83 13.01 -2.30
N VAL A 86 -3.93 13.69 -2.02
CA VAL A 86 -5.07 13.11 -1.30
C VAL A 86 -6.06 12.51 -2.29
N ARG A 87 -6.47 11.26 -2.06
CA ARG A 87 -7.44 10.53 -2.88
C ARG A 87 -8.71 10.23 -2.09
N GLN A 88 -9.79 9.94 -2.81
CA GLN A 88 -11.08 9.66 -2.20
C GLN A 88 -11.22 8.21 -1.72
N ASN A 89 -10.54 7.28 -2.38
CA ASN A 89 -10.61 5.86 -2.05
C ASN A 89 -9.28 5.14 -2.28
N ILE A 90 -9.19 3.94 -1.72
CA ILE A 90 -7.97 3.11 -1.73
C ILE A 90 -7.61 2.65 -3.15
N SER A 91 -8.56 2.42 -4.05
CA SER A 91 -8.25 1.99 -5.42
C SER A 91 -7.43 3.05 -6.16
N GLN A 92 -7.79 4.32 -6.03
CA GLN A 92 -7.06 5.45 -6.62
C GLN A 92 -5.61 5.57 -6.10
N LEU A 93 -5.34 5.11 -4.88
CA LEU A 93 -3.98 5.09 -4.34
C LEU A 93 -3.09 4.12 -5.13
N PHE A 94 -3.62 2.91 -5.38
CA PHE A 94 -2.89 1.90 -6.16
C PHE A 94 -2.74 2.32 -7.61
N ASP A 95 -3.76 2.96 -8.20
CA ASP A 95 -3.66 3.55 -9.55
C ASP A 95 -2.51 4.58 -9.63
N ASP A 96 -2.34 5.41 -8.60
CA ASP A 96 -1.22 6.37 -8.55
C ASP A 96 0.14 5.67 -8.51
N LEU A 97 0.26 4.57 -7.75
CA LEU A 97 1.49 3.80 -7.66
C LEU A 97 1.82 3.10 -8.98
N ASP A 98 0.82 2.45 -9.59
CA ASP A 98 0.96 1.70 -10.84
C ASP A 98 1.28 2.63 -12.03
N ASN A 99 0.70 3.82 -12.05
CA ASN A 99 0.98 4.85 -13.06
C ASN A 99 2.24 5.68 -12.77
N GLY A 100 2.96 5.40 -11.68
CA GLY A 100 4.16 6.14 -11.30
C GLY A 100 3.89 7.58 -10.86
N ASN A 101 2.67 7.92 -10.43
CA ASN A 101 2.29 9.22 -9.88
C ASN A 101 2.64 9.33 -8.39
N ALA A 102 2.79 8.21 -7.69
CA ALA A 102 3.25 8.11 -6.31
C ALA A 102 4.47 7.20 -6.20
N ASP A 103 5.32 7.46 -5.23
CA ASP A 103 6.46 6.63 -4.85
C ASP A 103 6.12 5.77 -3.63
N LEU A 104 5.17 6.23 -2.80
CA LEU A 104 4.75 5.62 -1.55
C LEU A 104 3.26 5.86 -1.32
N LEU A 105 2.58 4.86 -0.77
CA LEU A 105 1.23 4.99 -0.22
C LEU A 105 1.30 5.06 1.30
N ALA A 106 0.73 6.12 1.89
CA ALA A 106 0.67 6.35 3.32
C ALA A 106 -0.80 6.62 3.72
N ALA A 107 -1.58 5.56 3.92
CA ALA A 107 -3.03 5.62 4.05
C ALA A 107 -3.59 4.57 5.02
N GLY A 108 -2.83 4.18 6.05
CA GLY A 108 -3.25 3.16 7.02
C GLY A 108 -3.56 1.82 6.37
N LEU A 109 -2.83 1.45 5.32
CA LEU A 109 -3.11 0.25 4.55
C LEU A 109 -2.85 -1.01 5.38
N VAL A 110 -3.85 -1.86 5.49
CA VAL A 110 -3.74 -3.15 6.17
C VAL A 110 -2.92 -4.11 5.32
N TYR A 111 -2.04 -4.89 5.97
CA TYR A 111 -1.31 -5.97 5.33
C TYR A 111 -2.28 -6.98 4.69
N ASN A 112 -1.98 -7.35 3.45
CA ASN A 112 -2.78 -8.32 2.70
C ASN A 112 -1.86 -9.17 1.83
N SER A 113 -1.96 -10.51 1.95
CA SER A 113 -1.14 -11.47 1.23
C SER A 113 -1.23 -11.36 -0.30
N GLU A 114 -2.38 -10.94 -0.84
CA GLU A 114 -2.54 -10.71 -2.28
C GLU A 114 -1.79 -9.46 -2.75
N ARG A 115 -1.86 -8.37 -1.98
CA ARG A 115 -1.17 -7.11 -2.32
C ARG A 115 0.35 -7.24 -2.31
N VAL A 116 0.91 -8.03 -1.40
CA VAL A 116 2.38 -8.21 -1.33
C VAL A 116 2.96 -8.99 -2.50
N LYS A 117 2.14 -9.61 -3.35
CA LYS A 117 2.60 -10.21 -4.60
C LYS A 117 3.04 -9.14 -5.62
N ASN A 118 2.44 -7.96 -5.58
CA ASN A 118 2.67 -6.89 -6.55
C ASN A 118 3.34 -5.65 -5.93
N TYR A 119 3.19 -5.45 -4.63
CA TYR A 119 3.66 -4.24 -3.93
C TYR A 119 4.52 -4.61 -2.72
N GLN A 120 5.57 -3.85 -2.50
CA GLN A 120 6.44 -4.01 -1.34
C GLN A 120 5.82 -3.33 -0.11
N PRO A 121 5.42 -4.06 0.94
CA PRO A 121 4.93 -3.45 2.16
C PRO A 121 6.06 -2.77 2.94
N GLY A 122 5.75 -1.66 3.58
CA GLY A 122 6.59 -1.06 4.61
C GLY A 122 6.52 -1.83 5.93
N PRO A 123 7.30 -1.44 6.94
CA PRO A 123 7.21 -2.03 8.28
C PRO A 123 5.84 -1.74 8.91
N THR A 124 5.31 -2.71 9.63
CA THR A 124 4.07 -2.54 10.41
C THR A 124 4.34 -1.62 11.60
N TYR A 125 3.56 -0.56 11.75
CA TYR A 125 3.71 0.43 12.81
C TYR A 125 2.52 0.49 13.79
N TYR A 126 1.36 -0.10 13.43
CA TYR A 126 0.26 -0.37 14.35
C TYR A 126 -0.61 -1.54 13.86
N SER A 127 -1.48 -2.06 14.74
CA SER A 127 -2.42 -3.12 14.41
C SER A 127 -3.86 -2.60 14.53
N VAL A 128 -4.72 -3.03 13.60
CA VAL A 128 -6.14 -2.69 13.56
C VAL A 128 -6.98 -3.96 13.55
N SER A 129 -8.22 -3.84 14.02
CA SER A 129 -9.23 -4.88 13.86
C SER A 129 -10.41 -4.33 13.08
N GLN A 130 -10.98 -5.18 12.22
CA GLN A 130 -12.18 -4.85 11.46
C GLN A 130 -13.40 -4.87 12.41
N GLN A 131 -14.26 -3.88 12.29
CA GLN A 131 -15.45 -3.75 13.12
C GLN A 131 -16.71 -3.66 12.24
N LEU A 132 -17.77 -4.33 12.67
CA LEU A 132 -19.09 -4.15 12.09
C LEU A 132 -19.78 -2.99 12.83
N VAL A 133 -20.04 -1.92 12.10
CA VAL A 133 -20.70 -0.73 12.64
C VAL A 133 -22.21 -0.82 12.41
N TYR A 134 -23.00 -0.59 13.43
CA TYR A 134 -24.45 -0.56 13.37
C TYR A 134 -25.01 0.52 14.33
N LYS A 135 -26.22 1.00 14.04
CA LYS A 135 -26.85 2.03 14.88
C LYS A 135 -27.35 1.44 16.20
N VAL A 136 -27.11 2.16 17.29
CA VAL A 136 -27.62 1.81 18.62
C VAL A 136 -29.15 1.75 18.60
N GLY A 137 -29.72 0.69 19.18
CA GLY A 137 -31.15 0.43 19.18
C GLY A 137 -31.64 -0.38 17.97
N GLN A 138 -30.81 -0.63 16.97
CA GLN A 138 -31.08 -1.54 15.87
C GLN A 138 -30.66 -2.98 16.21
N TYR A 139 -31.11 -3.93 15.40
CA TYR A 139 -30.74 -5.33 15.55
C TYR A 139 -29.21 -5.52 15.47
N ARG A 140 -28.63 -6.05 16.55
CA ARG A 140 -27.23 -6.42 16.58
C ARG A 140 -27.05 -7.81 15.96
N PRO A 141 -26.34 -7.95 14.84
CA PRO A 141 -26.02 -9.26 14.28
C PRO A 141 -25.16 -10.07 15.25
N ARG A 142 -25.56 -11.29 15.57
CA ARG A 142 -24.76 -12.20 16.41
C ARG A 142 -23.78 -13.03 15.60
N THR A 143 -23.98 -13.12 14.30
CA THR A 143 -23.14 -13.84 13.34
C THR A 143 -23.16 -13.12 12.00
N LEU A 144 -22.06 -13.16 11.28
CA LEU A 144 -21.96 -12.63 9.91
C LEU A 144 -22.74 -13.47 8.91
N GLY A 145 -22.95 -14.77 9.20
CA GLY A 145 -23.54 -15.72 8.26
C GLY A 145 -24.95 -15.42 7.79
N ASN A 146 -25.68 -14.60 8.56
CA ASN A 146 -27.07 -14.24 8.24
C ASN A 146 -27.20 -12.84 7.59
N LEU A 147 -26.07 -12.17 7.31
CA LEU A 147 -26.08 -10.85 6.70
C LEU A 147 -26.27 -10.95 5.19
N THR A 148 -27.12 -10.08 4.67
CA THR A 148 -27.42 -9.95 3.24
C THR A 148 -26.84 -8.66 2.67
N ALA A 149 -26.78 -8.55 1.35
CA ALA A 149 -26.33 -7.36 0.65
C ALA A 149 -27.16 -6.10 0.94
N GLU A 150 -28.39 -6.25 1.41
CA GLU A 150 -29.24 -5.14 1.85
C GLU A 150 -28.88 -4.63 3.25
N GLN A 151 -28.17 -5.45 4.02
CA GLN A 151 -27.82 -5.17 5.41
C GLN A 151 -26.34 -4.80 5.59
N LEU A 152 -25.47 -5.29 4.70
CA LEU A 152 -24.01 -5.10 4.80
C LEU A 152 -23.48 -4.35 3.59
N THR A 153 -22.91 -3.16 3.84
CA THR A 153 -22.25 -2.36 2.80
C THR A 153 -20.80 -2.12 3.18
N VAL A 154 -19.91 -2.16 2.20
CA VAL A 154 -18.46 -1.95 2.36
C VAL A 154 -17.94 -0.96 1.32
N ALA A 155 -16.89 -0.22 1.65
CA ALA A 155 -16.20 0.65 0.71
C ALA A 155 -15.33 -0.16 -0.27
N PRO A 156 -15.05 0.36 -1.48
CA PRO A 156 -14.23 -0.32 -2.48
C PRO A 156 -12.76 -0.36 -2.07
N GLY A 157 -12.04 -1.36 -2.57
CA GLY A 157 -10.59 -1.50 -2.38
C GLY A 157 -10.17 -1.88 -0.95
N HIS A 158 -11.09 -2.14 -0.04
CA HIS A 158 -10.81 -2.59 1.31
C HIS A 158 -10.43 -4.08 1.36
N VAL A 159 -9.49 -4.41 2.23
CA VAL A 159 -9.11 -5.80 2.56
C VAL A 159 -10.33 -6.61 3.02
N VAL A 160 -11.29 -5.95 3.67
CA VAL A 160 -12.53 -6.57 4.15
C VAL A 160 -13.30 -7.31 3.05
N VAL A 161 -13.27 -6.84 1.81
CA VAL A 161 -13.94 -7.53 0.69
C VAL A 161 -13.36 -8.92 0.48
N ASN A 162 -12.04 -9.05 0.51
CA ASN A 162 -11.35 -10.33 0.38
C ASN A 162 -11.58 -11.23 1.61
N ASP A 163 -11.59 -10.63 2.81
CA ASP A 163 -11.86 -11.36 4.05
C ASP A 163 -13.32 -11.87 4.08
N LEU A 164 -14.28 -11.07 3.64
CA LEU A 164 -15.68 -11.48 3.49
C LEU A 164 -15.83 -12.58 2.44
N GLN A 165 -15.12 -12.48 1.32
CA GLN A 165 -15.13 -13.52 0.29
C GLN A 165 -14.60 -14.85 0.85
N THR A 166 -13.47 -14.82 1.57
CA THR A 166 -12.91 -15.98 2.24
C THR A 166 -13.87 -16.59 3.26
N LEU A 167 -14.53 -15.74 4.06
CA LEU A 167 -15.53 -16.17 5.04
C LEU A 167 -16.75 -16.80 4.37
N LYS A 168 -17.21 -16.26 3.25
CA LYS A 168 -18.29 -16.82 2.45
C LYS A 168 -17.95 -18.21 1.94
N GLU A 169 -16.76 -18.38 1.38
CA GLU A 169 -16.30 -19.65 0.81
C GLU A 169 -16.05 -20.74 1.86
N THR A 170 -15.58 -20.33 3.05
CA THR A 170 -15.11 -21.29 4.07
C THR A 170 -16.12 -21.55 5.18
N LYS A 171 -16.97 -20.59 5.52
CA LYS A 171 -17.76 -20.65 6.75
C LYS A 171 -19.23 -20.22 6.60
N PHE A 172 -19.51 -19.23 5.76
CA PHE A 172 -20.83 -18.60 5.69
C PHE A 172 -21.30 -18.48 4.22
N PRO A 173 -21.75 -19.56 3.55
CA PRO A 173 -22.11 -19.55 2.13
C PRO A 173 -23.20 -18.54 1.76
N GLU A 174 -24.12 -18.25 2.68
CA GLU A 174 -25.23 -17.30 2.49
C GLU A 174 -24.82 -15.84 2.69
N LEU A 175 -23.60 -15.57 3.20
CA LEU A 175 -23.11 -14.22 3.41
C LEU A 175 -23.07 -13.45 2.09
N SER A 176 -23.67 -12.27 2.08
CA SER A 176 -23.59 -11.36 0.95
C SER A 176 -23.49 -9.91 1.42
N TRP A 177 -22.91 -9.07 0.59
CA TRP A 177 -22.66 -7.65 0.88
C TRP A 177 -22.77 -6.82 -0.39
N LYS A 178 -22.95 -5.51 -0.22
CA LYS A 178 -22.89 -4.51 -1.29
C LYS A 178 -21.56 -3.76 -1.20
N VAL A 179 -20.93 -3.52 -2.33
CA VAL A 179 -19.81 -2.56 -2.43
C VAL A 179 -20.37 -1.24 -2.93
N ASP A 180 -20.09 -0.15 -2.22
CA ASP A 180 -20.47 1.20 -2.67
C ASP A 180 -19.26 1.89 -3.27
N ASP A 181 -19.21 1.98 -4.59
CA ASP A 181 -18.05 2.51 -5.34
C ASP A 181 -17.88 4.03 -5.20
N LYS A 182 -18.84 4.72 -4.60
CA LYS A 182 -18.86 6.18 -4.49
C LYS A 182 -18.47 6.69 -3.12
N LYS A 183 -18.54 5.82 -2.08
CA LYS A 183 -18.37 6.23 -0.69
C LYS A 183 -17.16 5.56 -0.04
N GLY A 184 -16.44 6.34 0.74
CA GLY A 184 -15.43 5.84 1.66
C GLY A 184 -16.04 5.34 2.98
N SER A 185 -15.21 4.74 3.85
CA SER A 185 -15.67 4.19 5.14
C SER A 185 -16.29 5.26 6.06
N ALA A 186 -15.79 6.49 6.04
CA ALA A 186 -16.32 7.57 6.86
C ALA A 186 -17.74 7.97 6.43
N GLU A 187 -17.98 8.12 5.14
CA GLU A 187 -19.30 8.44 4.57
C GLU A 187 -20.31 7.31 4.80
N LEU A 188 -19.84 6.05 4.74
CA LEU A 188 -20.69 4.91 5.08
C LEU A 188 -21.08 4.89 6.57
N MET A 189 -20.18 5.32 7.48
CA MET A 189 -20.52 5.47 8.90
C MET A 189 -21.57 6.57 9.12
N GLU A 190 -21.50 7.68 8.39
CA GLU A 190 -22.54 8.72 8.42
C GLU A 190 -23.89 8.18 7.96
N ASP A 191 -23.93 7.35 6.91
CA ASP A 191 -25.15 6.70 6.44
C ASP A 191 -25.81 5.80 7.53
N VAL A 192 -25.01 5.15 8.38
CA VAL A 192 -25.55 4.38 9.51
C VAL A 192 -26.22 5.30 10.53
N ILE A 193 -25.61 6.46 10.82
CA ILE A 193 -26.14 7.45 11.76
C ILE A 193 -27.46 8.02 11.21
N GLU A 194 -27.49 8.34 9.92
CA GLU A 194 -28.66 8.93 9.24
C GLU A 194 -29.74 7.92 8.82
N GLU A 195 -29.58 6.63 9.18
CA GLU A 195 -30.52 5.54 8.82
C GLU A 195 -30.66 5.25 7.31
N LYS A 196 -29.75 5.74 6.48
CA LYS A 196 -29.76 5.46 5.04
C LYS A 196 -29.41 3.99 4.73
N THR A 197 -28.70 3.34 5.65
CA THR A 197 -28.32 1.93 5.55
C THR A 197 -28.34 1.28 6.93
N ARG A 198 -28.66 -0.01 7.02
CA ARG A 198 -28.86 -0.69 8.32
C ARG A 198 -27.57 -1.12 9.00
N LEU A 199 -26.56 -1.52 8.23
CA LEU A 199 -25.28 -2.01 8.75
C LEU A 199 -24.12 -1.65 7.81
N HIS A 200 -22.97 -1.28 8.37
CA HIS A 200 -21.74 -1.02 7.61
C HIS A 200 -20.55 -1.70 8.26
N HIS A 201 -19.58 -2.08 7.44
CA HIS A 201 -18.30 -2.63 7.89
C HIS A 201 -17.18 -1.60 7.65
N CYS A 202 -16.46 -1.26 8.71
CA CYS A 202 -15.28 -0.36 8.67
C CYS A 202 -13.98 -1.13 8.79
#